data_257a69e89344a2cc6ccad18547cf6c0f
#
_entry.id   257a69e89344a2cc6ccad18547cf6c0f
#
_cell.length_a   1.000
_cell.length_b   1.000
_cell.length_c   1.000
_cell.angle_alpha   90.00
_cell.angle_beta   90.00
_cell.angle_gamma   90.00
#
_symmetry.space_group_name_H-M   'P 1'
#
loop_
_entity.id
_entity.type
_entity.pdbx_description
1 polymer ?
#
loop_
_entity_poly.entity_id
_entity_poly.type
_entity_poly.pdbx_seq_one_letter_code
_entity_poly.pdbx_strand_id
1 'polypeptide(L)'
;MPNYAVVDLGSNSIRLVVYDVKDAHKRTCTNKDFKSLINDKVMAGLSAYVVDGVFTQDGIDRAVSVLRGHAKRARYFDCEKMEVFATAVIRNALNCEEAVAAIEEAAELPISL
;
A
#
# COMPACT_ATOMS: atom_id res chain seq x y z
N MET A 1 3.38 16.62 -14.73
CA MET A 1 3.08 15.23 -15.08
C MET A 1 2.51 14.52 -13.89
N PRO A 2 1.34 13.91 -14.01
CA PRO A 2 0.76 13.22 -12.88
C PRO A 2 1.51 11.93 -12.58
N ASN A 3 1.88 11.77 -11.34
CA ASN A 3 2.45 10.51 -10.85
C ASN A 3 1.42 9.86 -9.93
N TYR A 4 1.34 8.55 -9.99
CA TYR A 4 0.45 7.76 -9.15
C TYR A 4 1.23 6.74 -8.36
N ALA A 5 0.87 6.59 -7.09
CA ALA A 5 1.48 5.60 -6.21
C ALA A 5 0.49 4.48 -5.92
N VAL A 6 0.97 3.26 -5.98
CA VAL A 6 0.19 2.07 -5.62
C VAL A 6 0.99 1.30 -4.59
N VAL A 7 0.35 0.96 -3.49
CA VAL A 7 0.96 0.14 -2.44
C VAL A 7 0.20 -1.17 -2.31
N ASP A 8 0.94 -2.26 -2.34
CA ASP A 8 0.41 -3.60 -2.16
C ASP A 8 0.83 -4.11 -0.78
N LEU A 9 -0.14 -4.25 0.11
CA LEU A 9 0.03 -4.69 1.48
C LEU A 9 -0.07 -6.20 1.55
N GLY A 10 1.05 -6.87 1.24
CA GLY A 10 1.09 -8.31 1.14
C GLY A 10 1.52 -9.02 2.41
N SER A 11 1.44 -10.35 2.37
CA SER A 11 1.78 -11.21 3.52
C SER A 11 3.25 -11.15 3.90
N ASN A 12 4.14 -11.06 2.90
CA ASN A 12 5.57 -11.06 3.13
C ASN A 12 6.20 -9.69 2.92
N SER A 13 5.66 -8.92 1.98
CA SER A 13 6.23 -7.63 1.62
C SER A 13 5.17 -6.57 1.42
N ILE A 14 5.56 -5.34 1.63
CA ILE A 14 4.75 -4.15 1.33
C ILE A 14 5.48 -3.41 0.23
N ARG A 15 4.89 -3.37 -0.96
CA ARG A 15 5.52 -2.82 -2.15
C ARG A 15 4.90 -1.49 -2.54
N LEU A 16 5.76 -0.49 -2.76
CA LEU A 16 5.37 0.79 -3.33
C LEU A 16 5.83 0.83 -4.79
N VAL A 17 4.92 1.15 -5.68
CA VAL A 17 5.27 1.44 -7.07
C VAL A 17 4.74 2.82 -7.41
N VAL A 18 5.62 3.67 -7.94
CA VAL A 18 5.25 4.99 -8.42
C VAL A 18 5.31 4.98 -9.94
N TYR A 19 4.22 5.36 -10.56
CA TYR A 19 4.08 5.40 -12.01
C TYR A 19 3.99 6.83 -12.51
N ASP A 20 4.68 7.09 -13.62
CA ASP A 20 4.47 8.28 -14.42
C ASP A 20 3.50 7.91 -15.55
N VAL A 21 2.35 8.54 -15.59
CA VAL A 21 1.37 8.30 -16.64
C VAL A 21 1.55 9.38 -17.70
N LYS A 22 2.08 9.00 -18.87
CA LYS A 22 2.44 9.92 -19.93
C LYS A 22 1.27 10.69 -20.52
N ASP A 23 0.09 10.09 -20.55
CA ASP A 23 -1.08 10.74 -21.11
C ASP A 23 -2.31 10.37 -20.28
N ALA A 24 -2.51 11.11 -19.19
CA ALA A 24 -3.59 10.88 -18.26
C ALA A 24 -4.97 11.15 -18.87
N HIS A 25 -5.03 11.83 -20.01
CA HIS A 25 -6.28 12.20 -20.68
C HIS A 25 -6.70 11.20 -21.76
N LYS A 26 -5.91 10.20 -22.05
CA LYS A 26 -6.30 9.15 -23.00
C LYS A 26 -7.47 8.36 -22.47
N ARG A 27 -8.38 8.02 -23.39
CA ARG A 27 -9.54 7.17 -23.07
C ARG A 27 -9.11 5.78 -22.61
N THR A 28 -8.05 5.25 -23.24
CA THR A 28 -7.54 3.92 -22.95
C THR A 28 -6.03 4.02 -22.75
N CYS A 29 -5.58 3.68 -21.56
CA CYS A 29 -4.15 3.61 -21.27
C CYS A 29 -3.65 2.21 -21.58
N THR A 30 -2.50 2.12 -22.22
CA THR A 30 -1.81 0.87 -22.49
C THR A 30 -0.58 0.77 -21.60
N ASN A 31 0.09 -0.38 -21.58
CA ASN A 31 1.33 -0.56 -20.84
C ASN A 31 2.41 0.46 -21.23
N LYS A 32 2.32 1.00 -22.44
CA LYS A 32 3.27 2.03 -22.91
C LYS A 32 3.06 3.38 -22.26
N ASP A 33 1.86 3.63 -21.73
CA ASP A 33 1.51 4.90 -21.09
C ASP A 33 1.93 4.94 -19.61
N PHE A 34 2.34 3.80 -19.06
CA PHE A 34 2.76 3.69 -17.66
C PHE A 34 4.25 3.38 -17.58
N LYS A 35 4.97 4.27 -16.94
CA LYS A 35 6.39 4.07 -16.68
C LYS A 35 6.62 4.00 -15.19
N SER A 36 7.19 2.91 -14.72
CA SER A 36 7.54 2.76 -13.31
C SER A 36 8.76 3.61 -13.00
N LEU A 37 8.61 4.58 -12.12
CA LEU A 37 9.72 5.44 -11.66
C LEU A 37 10.45 4.82 -10.49
N ILE A 38 9.70 4.12 -9.62
CA ILE A 38 10.27 3.47 -8.44
C ILE A 38 9.45 2.22 -8.15
N ASN A 39 10.14 1.18 -7.71
CA ASN A 39 9.54 -0.05 -7.24
C ASN A 39 10.29 -0.44 -5.97
N ASP A 40 9.72 -0.10 -4.83
CA ASP A 40 10.36 -0.27 -3.54
C ASP A 40 9.59 -1.29 -2.70
N LYS A 41 10.26 -2.36 -2.32
CA LYS A 41 9.67 -3.47 -1.58
C LYS A 41 10.32 -3.58 -0.21
N VAL A 42 9.49 -3.51 0.83
CA VAL A 42 9.93 -3.73 2.21
C VAL A 42 9.46 -5.11 2.66
N MET A 43 10.37 -5.94 3.12
CA MET A 43 10.05 -7.27 3.63
C MET A 43 9.51 -7.14 5.06
N ALA A 44 8.23 -6.83 5.18
CA ALA A 44 7.61 -6.58 6.48
C ALA A 44 7.25 -7.86 7.23
N GLY A 45 7.00 -8.96 6.50
CA GLY A 45 6.70 -10.25 7.11
C GLY A 45 5.40 -10.25 7.90
N LEU A 46 4.35 -9.62 7.38
CA LEU A 46 3.10 -9.43 8.12
C LEU A 46 2.43 -10.74 8.52
N SER A 47 2.64 -11.83 7.77
CA SER A 47 2.07 -13.13 8.10
C SER A 47 2.55 -13.65 9.45
N ALA A 48 3.73 -13.26 9.91
CA ALA A 48 4.26 -13.63 11.21
C ALA A 48 3.52 -12.97 12.37
N TYR A 49 2.74 -11.92 12.09
CA TYR A 49 2.00 -11.18 13.11
C TYR A 49 0.55 -11.64 13.26
N VAL A 50 0.18 -12.70 12.54
CA VAL A 50 -1.15 -13.31 12.70
C VAL A 50 -1.06 -14.41 13.75
N VAL A 51 -1.84 -14.28 14.81
CA VAL A 51 -1.89 -15.27 15.91
C VAL A 51 -3.36 -15.70 16.08
N ASP A 52 -3.59 -16.99 15.95
CA ASP A 52 -4.94 -17.59 16.06
C ASP A 52 -5.96 -16.89 15.14
N GLY A 53 -5.53 -16.55 13.94
CA GLY A 53 -6.38 -15.90 12.95
C GLY A 53 -6.55 -14.39 13.13
N VAL A 54 -5.92 -13.81 14.14
CA VAL A 54 -6.03 -12.37 14.45
C VAL A 54 -4.74 -11.65 14.06
N PHE A 55 -4.88 -10.55 13.31
CA PHE A 55 -3.75 -9.69 12.99
C PHE A 55 -3.46 -8.82 14.21
N THR A 56 -2.28 -9.02 14.81
CA THR A 56 -1.94 -8.44 16.11
C THR A 56 -1.66 -6.94 16.03
N GLN A 57 -1.66 -6.28 17.20
CA GLN A 57 -1.32 -4.85 17.28
C GLN A 57 0.11 -4.60 16.79
N ASP A 58 1.04 -5.50 17.07
CA ASP A 58 2.42 -5.37 16.57
C ASP A 58 2.45 -5.42 15.04
N GLY A 59 1.59 -6.25 14.43
CA GLY A 59 1.45 -6.29 12.97
C GLY A 59 0.89 -5.00 12.42
N ILE A 60 -0.12 -4.44 13.08
CA ILE A 60 -0.69 -3.15 12.71
C ILE A 60 0.38 -2.06 12.78
N ASP A 61 1.13 -2.01 13.87
CA ASP A 61 2.20 -1.02 14.04
C ASP A 61 3.28 -1.14 12.97
N ARG A 62 3.63 -2.38 12.61
CA ARG A 62 4.62 -2.65 11.55
C ARG A 62 4.10 -2.14 10.20
N ALA A 63 2.86 -2.46 9.87
CA ALA A 63 2.23 -2.02 8.62
C ALA A 63 2.18 -0.48 8.55
N VAL A 64 1.77 0.17 9.63
CA VAL A 64 1.70 1.63 9.70
C VAL A 64 3.07 2.26 9.47
N SER A 65 4.10 1.73 10.12
CA SER A 65 5.46 2.23 9.98
C SER A 65 5.93 2.18 8.53
N VAL A 66 5.72 1.06 7.86
CA VAL A 66 6.12 0.90 6.45
C VAL A 66 5.29 1.80 5.54
N LEU A 67 3.97 1.89 5.76
CA LEU A 67 3.10 2.74 4.95
C LEU A 67 3.47 4.22 5.07
N ARG A 68 3.83 4.67 6.26
CA ARG A 68 4.30 6.05 6.46
C ARG A 68 5.56 6.34 5.65
N GLY A 69 6.48 5.38 5.61
CA GLY A 69 7.68 5.50 4.80
C GLY A 69 7.37 5.56 3.31
N HIS A 70 6.45 4.71 2.85
CA HIS A 70 6.02 4.73 1.45
C HIS A 70 5.27 6.03 1.11
N ALA A 71 4.43 6.53 2.01
CA ALA A 71 3.73 7.80 1.80
C ALA A 71 4.71 8.96 1.66
N LYS A 72 5.77 8.96 2.45
CA LYS A 72 6.82 9.97 2.36
C LYS A 72 7.50 9.94 1.00
N ARG A 73 7.82 8.74 0.50
CA ARG A 73 8.42 8.57 -0.84
C ARG A 73 7.46 9.02 -1.93
N ALA A 74 6.17 8.67 -1.81
CA ALA A 74 5.16 9.08 -2.78
C ALA A 74 5.07 10.62 -2.85
N ARG A 75 5.10 11.29 -1.71
CA ARG A 75 5.12 12.76 -1.68
C ARG A 75 6.37 13.34 -2.33
N TYR A 76 7.51 12.69 -2.14
CA TYR A 76 8.76 13.11 -2.76
C TYR A 76 8.66 13.10 -4.29
N PHE A 77 7.91 12.14 -4.85
CA PHE A 77 7.68 12.03 -6.28
C PHE A 77 6.45 12.81 -6.75
N ASP A 78 5.90 13.67 -5.92
CA ASP A 78 4.73 14.51 -6.24
C ASP A 78 3.57 13.70 -6.77
N CYS A 79 3.26 12.58 -6.11
CA CYS A 79 2.15 11.74 -6.53
C CYS A 79 0.82 12.44 -6.30
N GLU A 80 0.01 12.49 -7.32
CA GLU A 80 -1.32 13.07 -7.30
C GLU A 80 -2.26 12.20 -6.45
N LYS A 81 -2.06 10.90 -6.50
CA LYS A 81 -2.91 9.94 -5.82
C LYS A 81 -2.08 8.76 -5.31
N MET A 82 -2.47 8.24 -4.16
CA MET A 82 -1.87 7.04 -3.60
C MET A 82 -2.97 6.07 -3.23
N GLU A 83 -2.92 4.86 -3.75
CA GLU A 83 -3.86 3.80 -3.44
C GLU A 83 -3.15 2.68 -2.70
N VAL A 84 -3.78 2.17 -1.64
CA VAL A 84 -3.25 1.07 -0.85
C VAL A 84 -4.24 -0.09 -0.92
N PHE A 85 -3.74 -1.25 -1.32
CA PHE A 85 -4.54 -2.47 -1.40
C PHE A 85 -4.05 -3.46 -0.37
N ALA A 86 -4.95 -3.96 0.47
CA ALA A 86 -4.64 -5.02 1.41
C ALA A 86 -4.98 -6.37 0.77
N THR A 87 -4.09 -7.31 0.91
CA THR A 87 -4.26 -8.65 0.34
C THR A 87 -4.58 -9.67 1.43
N ALA A 88 -4.36 -10.96 1.14
CA ALA A 88 -4.90 -12.07 1.91
C ALA A 88 -4.60 -12.02 3.42
N VAL A 89 -3.42 -11.56 3.82
CA VAL A 89 -3.01 -11.60 5.24
C VAL A 89 -3.96 -10.79 6.12
N ILE A 90 -4.39 -9.62 5.66
CA ILE A 90 -5.32 -8.77 6.44
C ILE A 90 -6.76 -9.13 6.08
N ARG A 91 -7.04 -9.30 4.79
CA ARG A 91 -8.39 -9.59 4.31
C ARG A 91 -8.99 -10.85 4.97
N ASN A 92 -8.16 -11.87 5.20
CA ASN A 92 -8.61 -13.14 5.80
C ASN A 92 -8.50 -13.18 7.33
N ALA A 93 -8.01 -12.13 7.96
CA ALA A 93 -7.92 -12.08 9.42
C ALA A 93 -9.31 -11.97 10.04
N LEU A 94 -9.48 -12.55 11.22
CA LEU A 94 -10.75 -12.51 11.94
C LEU A 94 -11.13 -11.06 12.32
N ASN A 95 -10.12 -10.23 12.59
CA ASN A 95 -10.31 -8.82 12.95
C ASN A 95 -10.02 -7.89 11.77
N CYS A 96 -10.30 -8.33 10.55
CA CYS A 96 -9.97 -7.57 9.33
C CYS A 96 -10.46 -6.12 9.39
N GLU A 97 -11.73 -5.90 9.69
CA GLU A 97 -12.31 -4.56 9.70
C GLU A 97 -11.63 -3.65 10.72
N GLU A 98 -11.39 -4.17 11.92
CA GLU A 98 -10.73 -3.42 12.99
C GLU A 98 -9.29 -3.10 12.66
N ALA A 99 -8.56 -4.06 12.09
CA ALA A 99 -7.17 -3.87 11.67
C ALA A 99 -7.05 -2.83 10.56
N VAL A 100 -7.92 -2.91 9.56
CA VAL A 100 -7.93 -1.96 8.45
C VAL A 100 -8.24 -0.56 8.97
N ALA A 101 -9.25 -0.41 9.83
CA ALA A 101 -9.61 0.88 10.39
C ALA A 101 -8.45 1.49 11.21
N ALA A 102 -7.77 0.68 11.99
CA ALA A 102 -6.64 1.12 12.79
C ALA A 102 -5.47 1.60 11.92
N ILE A 103 -5.19 0.84 10.84
CA ILE A 103 -4.12 1.20 9.91
C ILE A 103 -4.47 2.49 9.16
N GLU A 104 -5.70 2.59 8.66
CA GLU A 104 -6.16 3.79 7.96
C GLU A 104 -6.04 5.04 8.81
N GLU A 105 -6.47 4.95 10.06
CA GLU A 105 -6.41 6.08 10.98
C GLU A 105 -4.96 6.50 11.27
N ALA A 106 -4.10 5.53 11.60
CA ALA A 106 -2.73 5.81 11.99
C ALA A 106 -1.85 6.24 10.81
N ALA A 107 -2.06 5.67 9.63
CA ALA A 107 -1.29 6.00 8.43
C ALA A 107 -1.88 7.18 7.66
N GLU A 108 -3.11 7.54 7.96
CA GLU A 108 -3.87 8.60 7.26
C GLU A 108 -4.00 8.31 5.76
N LEU A 109 -4.25 7.04 5.43
CA LEU A 109 -4.40 6.56 4.06
C LEU A 109 -5.61 5.64 3.97
N PRO A 110 -6.46 5.79 2.94
CA PRO A 110 -7.53 4.83 2.71
C PRO A 110 -6.97 3.50 2.21
N ILE A 111 -7.58 2.42 2.64
CA ILE A 111 -7.15 1.06 2.26
C ILE A 111 -8.31 0.36 1.58
N SER A 112 -8.04 -0.22 0.41
CA SER A 112 -8.99 -1.04 -0.33
C SER A 112 -8.69 -2.52 -0.08
N LEU A 113 -9.73 -3.29 0.08
CA LEU A 113 -9.63 -4.74 0.27
C LEU A 113 -9.86 -5.52 -1.02
#